data_d55cb759c8e1e761788a96fc2770061a
#
_entry.id   d55cb759c8e1e761788a96fc2770061a
#
_cell.length_a   1.000
_cell.length_b   1.000
_cell.length_c   1.000
_cell.angle_alpha   90.00
_cell.angle_beta   90.00
_cell.angle_gamma   90.00
#
_symmetry.space_group_name_H-M   'P 1'
#
loop_
_entity.id
_entity.type
_entity.pdbx_description
1 polymer ?
#
loop_
_entity_poly.entity_id
_entity_poly.type
_entity_poly.pdbx_seq_one_letter_code
_entity_poly.pdbx_strand_id
1 'polypeptide(L)'
;ISELDYYDTLFHECAHSTGAESRLNREMQTEDKEKYAVEELRAEMAGAFILSAAGAQVPESVSQNNRAYIQSWAEDIKDAPNTLFQAIKDASTICDFVSARGELERLKAELEAAPAVAAPRQHYIPEIEIEL
;
A
#
# COMPACT_ATOMS: atom_id res chain seq x y z
N ILE A 1 11.00 -5.46 12.49
CA ILE A 1 10.30 -4.86 11.33
C ILE A 1 10.99 -3.54 11.02
N SER A 2 11.42 -3.36 9.78
CA SER A 2 11.96 -2.07 9.36
C SER A 2 10.85 -1.01 9.29
N GLU A 3 11.22 0.27 9.36
CA GLU A 3 10.28 1.37 9.19
C GLU A 3 9.56 1.29 7.84
N LEU A 4 10.26 0.87 6.79
CA LEU A 4 9.68 0.71 5.47
C LEU A 4 8.66 -0.43 5.41
N ASP A 5 8.94 -1.58 6.04
CA ASP A 5 7.98 -2.70 6.13
C ASP A 5 6.71 -2.26 6.85
N TYR A 6 6.85 -1.42 7.88
CA TYR A 6 5.72 -0.86 8.59
C TYR A 6 4.84 0.00 7.67
N TYR A 7 5.45 0.91 6.89
CA TYR A 7 4.69 1.76 5.96
C TYR A 7 4.11 0.98 4.79
N ASP A 8 4.81 -0.03 4.29
CA ASP A 8 4.29 -0.92 3.25
C ASP A 8 3.00 -1.62 3.71
N THR A 9 3.02 -2.21 4.90
CA THR A 9 1.84 -2.81 5.52
C THR A 9 0.74 -1.78 5.78
N LEU A 10 1.09 -0.62 6.32
CA LEU A 10 0.13 0.45 6.59
C LEU A 10 -0.59 0.91 5.33
N PHE A 11 0.14 1.10 4.24
CA PHE A 11 -0.46 1.56 2.97
C PHE A 11 -1.31 0.46 2.31
N HIS A 12 -0.94 -0.81 2.47
CA HIS A 12 -1.78 -1.93 2.09
C HIS A 12 -3.15 -1.88 2.83
N GLU A 13 -3.12 -1.72 4.15
CA GLU A 13 -4.35 -1.62 4.95
C GLU A 13 -5.14 -0.33 4.64
N CYS A 14 -4.45 0.79 4.42
CA CYS A 14 -5.08 2.02 3.95
C CYS A 14 -5.79 1.81 2.60
N ALA A 15 -5.19 1.06 1.69
CA ALA A 15 -5.79 0.75 0.40
C ALA A 15 -7.11 -0.03 0.57
N HIS A 16 -7.13 -1.07 1.42
CA HIS A 16 -8.36 -1.77 1.75
C HIS A 16 -9.43 -0.84 2.32
N SER A 17 -9.04 0.05 3.22
CA SER A 17 -9.98 0.98 3.87
C SER A 17 -10.70 1.91 2.89
N THR A 18 -10.11 2.18 1.73
CA THR A 18 -10.76 3.00 0.68
C THR A 18 -11.96 2.33 0.04
N GLY A 19 -12.12 1.02 0.23
CA GLY A 19 -13.28 0.26 -0.28
C GLY A 19 -14.61 0.56 0.39
N ALA A 20 -14.60 1.26 1.53
CA ALA A 20 -15.81 1.64 2.24
C ALA A 20 -16.78 2.43 1.34
N GLU A 21 -18.09 2.27 1.58
CA GLU A 21 -19.16 2.93 0.82
C GLU A 21 -18.99 4.44 0.76
N SER A 22 -18.57 5.04 1.86
CA SER A 22 -18.32 6.49 1.98
C SER A 22 -17.08 7.00 1.25
N ARG A 23 -16.29 6.11 0.65
CA ARG A 23 -15.05 6.41 -0.07
C ARG A 23 -15.16 5.96 -1.52
N LEU A 24 -14.42 4.93 -1.93
CA LEU A 24 -14.44 4.44 -3.31
C LEU A 24 -15.50 3.36 -3.57
N ASN A 25 -16.20 2.93 -2.54
CA ASN A 25 -17.35 2.02 -2.62
C ASN A 25 -17.08 0.79 -3.49
N ARG A 26 -16.04 0.01 -3.15
CA ARG A 26 -15.75 -1.26 -3.80
C ARG A 26 -16.48 -2.40 -3.13
N GLU A 27 -16.78 -3.43 -3.92
CA GLU A 27 -17.29 -4.69 -3.39
C GLU A 27 -16.19 -5.42 -2.61
N MET A 28 -16.32 -5.48 -1.28
CA MET A 28 -15.35 -6.06 -0.36
C MET A 28 -15.80 -7.46 0.10
N GLN A 29 -16.22 -8.32 -0.82
CA GLN A 29 -16.62 -9.67 -0.48
C GLN A 29 -15.41 -10.57 -0.29
N THR A 30 -15.33 -11.22 0.87
CA THR A 30 -14.26 -12.13 1.27
C THR A 30 -14.59 -13.62 1.11
N GLU A 31 -15.85 -13.95 0.87
CA GLU A 31 -16.32 -15.33 0.72
C GLU A 31 -16.03 -15.91 -0.66
N ASP A 32 -16.00 -15.06 -1.70
CA ASP A 32 -15.62 -15.43 -3.05
C ASP A 32 -14.11 -15.32 -3.20
N LYS A 33 -13.43 -16.44 -3.44
CA LYS A 33 -11.98 -16.53 -3.53
C LYS A 33 -11.40 -15.63 -4.63
N GLU A 34 -12.05 -15.56 -5.78
CA GLU A 34 -11.60 -14.73 -6.91
C GLU A 34 -11.74 -13.24 -6.56
N LYS A 35 -12.87 -12.83 -6.01
CA LYS A 35 -13.09 -11.44 -5.57
C LYS A 35 -12.14 -11.03 -4.44
N TYR A 36 -11.85 -11.95 -3.53
CA TYR A 36 -10.85 -11.74 -2.50
C TYR A 36 -9.47 -11.51 -3.11
N ALA A 37 -9.04 -12.36 -4.06
CA ALA A 37 -7.76 -12.20 -4.74
C ALA A 37 -7.65 -10.88 -5.50
N VAL A 38 -8.73 -10.42 -6.13
CA VAL A 38 -8.78 -9.12 -6.82
C VAL A 38 -8.58 -7.98 -5.84
N GLU A 39 -9.24 -8.00 -4.69
CA GLU A 39 -9.08 -6.95 -3.67
C GLU A 39 -7.67 -6.93 -3.06
N GLU A 40 -7.11 -8.10 -2.76
CA GLU A 40 -5.72 -8.20 -2.29
C GLU A 40 -4.74 -7.64 -3.33
N LEU A 41 -4.94 -7.97 -4.60
CA LEU A 41 -4.10 -7.45 -5.69
C LEU A 41 -4.19 -5.93 -5.81
N ARG A 42 -5.38 -5.35 -5.67
CA ARG A 42 -5.58 -3.90 -5.61
C ARG A 42 -4.79 -3.27 -4.48
N ALA A 43 -4.89 -3.85 -3.28
CA ALA A 43 -4.23 -3.34 -2.08
C ALA A 43 -2.70 -3.41 -2.19
N GLU A 44 -2.16 -4.53 -2.68
CA GLU A 44 -0.72 -4.69 -2.89
C GLU A 44 -0.16 -3.68 -3.89
N MET A 45 -0.80 -3.54 -5.04
CA MET A 45 -0.38 -2.58 -6.05
C MET A 45 -0.55 -1.14 -5.58
N ALA A 46 -1.66 -0.81 -4.93
CA ALA A 46 -1.91 0.53 -4.41
C ALA A 46 -0.89 0.91 -3.33
N GLY A 47 -0.57 0.00 -2.42
CA GLY A 47 0.47 0.19 -1.41
C GLY A 47 1.82 0.53 -2.03
N ALA A 48 2.23 -0.22 -3.05
CA ALA A 48 3.46 0.04 -3.80
C ALA A 48 3.43 1.40 -4.53
N PHE A 49 2.31 1.77 -5.13
CA PHE A 49 2.14 3.07 -5.79
C PHE A 49 2.20 4.23 -4.79
N ILE A 50 1.60 4.08 -3.61
CA ILE A 50 1.64 5.10 -2.55
C ILE A 50 3.07 5.29 -2.03
N LEU A 51 3.80 4.20 -1.78
CA LEU A 51 5.22 4.27 -1.39
C LEU A 51 6.06 5.02 -2.43
N SER A 52 5.86 4.72 -3.70
CA SER A 52 6.53 5.41 -4.80
C SER A 52 6.14 6.89 -4.86
N ALA A 53 4.86 7.21 -4.74
CA ALA A 53 4.36 8.59 -4.74
C ALA A 53 4.90 9.40 -3.55
N ALA A 54 5.10 8.75 -2.40
CA ALA A 54 5.72 9.36 -1.21
C ALA A 54 7.24 9.57 -1.35
N GLY A 55 7.85 9.10 -2.44
CA GLY A 55 9.29 9.22 -2.67
C GLY A 55 10.15 8.27 -1.85
N ALA A 56 9.58 7.18 -1.35
CA ALA A 56 10.31 6.19 -0.58
C ALA A 56 11.37 5.50 -1.43
N GLN A 57 12.57 5.34 -0.85
CA GLN A 57 13.62 4.50 -1.43
C GLN A 57 13.36 3.05 -1.01
N VAL A 58 12.78 2.26 -1.90
CA VAL A 58 12.38 0.88 -1.62
C VAL A 58 13.55 -0.05 -1.89
N PRO A 59 14.09 -0.75 -0.86
CA PRO A 59 15.12 -1.75 -1.06
C PRO A 59 14.65 -2.88 -1.97
N GLU A 60 15.59 -3.47 -2.72
CA GLU A 60 15.28 -4.55 -3.67
C GLU A 60 14.59 -5.75 -2.98
N SER A 61 14.95 -6.06 -1.75
CA SER A 61 14.31 -7.15 -0.99
C SER A 61 12.81 -6.92 -0.77
N VAL A 62 12.40 -5.69 -0.41
CA VAL A 62 10.99 -5.32 -0.24
C VAL A 62 10.29 -5.32 -1.58
N SER A 63 10.92 -4.75 -2.60
CA SER A 63 10.39 -4.75 -3.97
C SER A 63 10.17 -6.16 -4.51
N GLN A 64 11.07 -7.10 -4.24
CA GLN A 64 10.92 -8.52 -4.62
C GLN A 64 9.76 -9.19 -3.89
N ASN A 65 9.58 -8.91 -2.59
CA ASN A 65 8.46 -9.43 -1.82
C ASN A 65 7.12 -8.91 -2.38
N ASN A 66 7.02 -7.62 -2.65
CA ASN A 66 5.81 -7.02 -3.22
C ASN A 66 5.48 -7.63 -4.59
N ARG A 67 6.47 -7.81 -5.44
CA ARG A 67 6.28 -8.49 -6.73
C ARG A 67 5.80 -9.93 -6.58
N ALA A 68 6.34 -10.66 -5.59
CA ALA A 68 5.93 -12.04 -5.32
C ALA A 68 4.47 -12.11 -4.85
N TYR A 69 4.03 -11.20 -3.98
CA TYR A 69 2.63 -11.11 -3.55
C TYR A 69 1.70 -10.75 -4.71
N ILE A 70 2.04 -9.74 -5.49
CA ILE A 70 1.27 -9.34 -6.68
C ILE A 70 1.15 -10.51 -7.65
N GLN A 71 2.24 -11.22 -7.91
CA GLN A 71 2.28 -12.37 -8.79
C GLN A 71 1.42 -13.52 -8.26
N SER A 72 1.47 -13.79 -6.96
CA SER A 72 0.65 -14.81 -6.32
C SER A 72 -0.85 -14.53 -6.46
N TRP A 73 -1.29 -13.29 -6.19
CA TRP A 73 -2.69 -12.92 -6.34
C TRP A 73 -3.13 -12.89 -7.81
N ALA A 74 -2.25 -12.46 -8.72
CA ALA A 74 -2.52 -12.45 -10.17
C ALA A 74 -2.73 -13.86 -10.73
N GLU A 75 -2.05 -14.88 -10.20
CA GLU A 75 -2.24 -16.28 -10.59
C GLU A 75 -3.67 -16.77 -10.31
N ASP A 76 -4.31 -16.29 -9.26
CA ASP A 76 -5.70 -16.66 -8.93
C ASP A 76 -6.73 -16.10 -9.92
N ILE A 77 -6.35 -15.11 -10.73
CA ILE A 77 -7.21 -14.45 -11.73
C ILE A 77 -6.62 -14.47 -13.14
N LYS A 78 -5.65 -15.34 -13.41
CA LYS A 78 -4.90 -15.40 -14.69
C LYS A 78 -5.77 -15.61 -15.93
N ASP A 79 -6.92 -16.25 -15.79
CA ASP A 79 -7.86 -16.52 -16.88
C ASP A 79 -8.81 -15.33 -17.16
N ALA A 80 -8.67 -14.24 -16.43
CA ALA A 80 -9.48 -13.04 -16.52
C ALA A 80 -8.62 -11.78 -16.74
N PRO A 81 -7.98 -11.60 -17.90
CA PRO A 81 -7.05 -10.49 -18.15
C PRO A 81 -7.69 -9.10 -18.00
N ASN A 82 -8.97 -8.96 -18.33
CA ASN A 82 -9.69 -7.70 -18.13
C ASN A 82 -9.85 -7.35 -16.65
N THR A 83 -10.03 -8.35 -15.80
CA THR A 83 -10.08 -8.19 -14.35
C THR A 83 -8.74 -7.72 -13.81
N LEU A 84 -7.63 -8.26 -14.31
CA LEU A 84 -6.29 -7.83 -13.96
C LEU A 84 -6.05 -6.36 -14.35
N PHE A 85 -6.37 -5.97 -15.57
CA PHE A 85 -6.26 -4.57 -16.02
C PHE A 85 -7.14 -3.63 -15.20
N GLN A 86 -8.34 -4.05 -14.84
CA GLN A 86 -9.22 -3.26 -13.99
C GLN A 86 -8.64 -3.10 -12.57
N ALA A 87 -8.04 -4.15 -12.02
CA ALA A 87 -7.38 -4.08 -10.71
C ALA A 87 -6.20 -3.09 -10.72
N ILE A 88 -5.44 -3.00 -11.80
CA ILE A 88 -4.36 -2.00 -11.96
C ILE A 88 -4.93 -0.58 -11.97
N LYS A 89 -6.01 -0.35 -12.71
CA LYS A 89 -6.69 0.96 -12.72
C LYS A 89 -7.25 1.33 -11.34
N ASP A 90 -7.86 0.37 -10.68
CA ASP A 90 -8.40 0.57 -9.33
C ASP A 90 -7.28 0.92 -8.34
N ALA A 91 -6.13 0.25 -8.43
CA ALA A 91 -4.97 0.56 -7.61
C ALA A 91 -4.44 1.98 -7.83
N SER A 92 -4.42 2.46 -9.06
CA SER A 92 -4.07 3.83 -9.40
C SER A 92 -5.06 4.83 -8.80
N THR A 93 -6.36 4.55 -8.91
CA THR A 93 -7.43 5.37 -8.31
C THR A 93 -7.32 5.40 -6.77
N ILE A 94 -7.01 4.28 -6.15
CA ILE A 94 -6.77 4.18 -4.70
C ILE A 94 -5.58 5.05 -4.29
N CYS A 95 -4.48 4.96 -5.03
CA CYS A 95 -3.29 5.77 -4.79
C CYS A 95 -3.61 7.27 -4.87
N ASP A 96 -4.32 7.70 -5.89
CA ASP A 96 -4.73 9.10 -6.06
C ASP A 96 -5.63 9.56 -4.91
N PHE A 97 -6.56 8.73 -4.48
CA PHE A 97 -7.47 9.04 -3.38
C PHE A 97 -6.70 9.19 -2.05
N VAL A 98 -5.83 8.27 -1.74
CA VAL A 98 -5.01 8.33 -0.51
C VAL A 98 -4.05 9.52 -0.55
N SER A 99 -3.40 9.76 -1.69
CA SER A 99 -2.49 10.88 -1.88
C SER A 99 -3.17 12.23 -1.69
N ALA A 100 -4.37 12.41 -2.24
CA ALA A 100 -5.15 13.62 -2.08
C ALA A 100 -5.62 13.84 -0.63
N ARG A 101 -6.08 12.78 0.04
CA ARG A 101 -6.53 12.85 1.43
C ARG A 101 -5.39 13.05 2.43
N GLY A 102 -4.23 12.46 2.16
CA GLY A 102 -3.04 12.59 2.98
C GLY A 102 -2.23 13.85 2.66
N GLU A 103 -2.60 14.63 1.64
CA GLU A 103 -1.84 15.81 1.20
C GLU A 103 -0.35 15.49 0.95
N LEU A 104 -0.07 14.33 0.34
CA LEU A 104 1.28 13.79 0.20
C LEU A 104 2.23 14.74 -0.53
N GLU A 105 1.76 15.44 -1.56
CA GLU A 105 2.58 16.40 -2.30
C GLU A 105 3.02 17.58 -1.42
N ARG A 106 2.13 18.07 -0.55
CA ARG A 106 2.47 19.12 0.39
C ARG A 106 3.48 18.63 1.43
N LEU A 107 3.27 17.45 2.00
CA LEU A 107 4.18 16.85 2.98
C LEU A 107 5.54 16.57 2.37
N LYS A 108 5.58 16.08 1.14
CA LYS A 108 6.83 15.85 0.41
C LYS A 108 7.60 17.17 0.19
N ALA A 109 6.93 18.22 -0.26
CA ALA A 109 7.53 19.53 -0.46
C ALA A 109 8.06 20.12 0.85
N GLU A 110 7.32 19.97 1.95
CA GLU A 110 7.76 20.41 3.28
C GLU A 110 9.00 19.63 3.76
N LEU A 111 9.06 18.32 3.52
CA LEU A 111 10.23 17.49 3.86
C LEU A 111 11.46 17.86 3.04
N GLU A 112 11.30 18.12 1.74
CA GLU A 112 12.38 18.53 0.85
C GLU A 112 12.92 19.95 1.19
N ALA A 113 12.05 20.83 1.66
CA ALA A 113 12.40 22.19 2.07
C ALA A 113 12.94 22.30 3.50
N ALA A 114 12.75 21.24 4.33
CA ALA A 114 13.21 21.23 5.70
C ALA A 114 14.76 21.23 5.73
N PRO A 115 15.41 22.04 6.61
CA PRO A 115 16.84 21.95 6.79
C PRO A 115 17.21 20.55 7.28
N ALA A 116 18.34 20.00 6.80
CA ALA A 116 18.83 18.70 7.23
C ALA A 116 18.89 18.64 8.74
N VAL A 117 18.00 17.87 9.36
CA VAL A 117 18.00 17.66 10.81
C VAL A 117 19.13 16.68 11.11
N ALA A 118 20.07 17.10 11.97
CA ALA A 118 21.15 16.24 12.43
C ALA A 118 20.56 15.05 13.22
N ALA A 119 20.84 13.85 12.72
CA ALA A 119 20.54 12.54 13.26
C ALA A 119 19.04 12.17 13.37
N PRO A 120 18.65 10.98 12.91
CA PRO A 120 17.28 10.48 13.13
C PRO A 120 17.04 10.34 14.63
N ARG A 121 15.94 10.91 15.11
CA ARG A 121 15.46 10.59 16.46
C ARG A 121 15.22 9.08 16.47
N GLN A 122 15.89 8.38 17.35
CA GLN A 122 15.52 7.01 17.66
C GLN A 122 14.07 7.03 18.15
N HIS A 123 13.17 6.55 17.32
CA HIS A 123 11.82 6.33 17.77
C HIS A 123 11.88 5.20 18.78
N TYR A 124 11.55 5.51 20.02
CA TYR A 124 11.31 4.52 21.05
C TYR A 124 10.12 3.67 20.61
N ILE A 125 10.40 2.45 20.20
CA ILE A 125 9.38 1.42 20.04
C ILE A 125 9.31 0.73 21.40
N PRO A 126 8.21 0.90 22.17
CA PRO A 126 8.07 0.14 23.41
C PRO A 126 8.09 -1.35 23.06
N GLU A 127 8.99 -2.11 23.68
CA GLU A 127 8.95 -3.57 23.63
C GLU A 127 7.60 -4.00 24.18
N ILE A 128 6.75 -4.51 23.32
CA ILE A 128 5.52 -5.18 23.75
C ILE A 128 5.96 -6.59 24.12
N GLU A 129 6.18 -6.84 25.41
CA GLU A 129 6.28 -8.20 25.91
C GLU A 129 4.92 -8.87 25.71
N ILE A 130 4.88 -9.78 24.73
CA ILE A 130 3.75 -10.72 24.59
C ILE A 130 4.07 -11.87 25.53
N GLU A 131 3.48 -11.88 26.71
CA GLU A 131 3.40 -13.08 27.55
C GLU A 131 2.52 -14.11 26.79
N LEU A 132 3.14 -15.20 26.36
CA LEU A 132 2.44 -16.38 25.84
C LEU A 132 1.93 -17.23 27.00
#